data_4bbc07267144a84b49828a84b06ffe2f
#
_entry.id   4bbc07267144a84b49828a84b06ffe2f
#
_cell.length_a   1.000
_cell.length_b   1.000
_cell.length_c   1.000
_cell.angle_alpha   90.00
_cell.angle_beta   90.00
_cell.angle_gamma   90.00
#
_symmetry.space_group_name_H-M   'P 1'
#
loop_
_entity.id
_entity.type
_entity.pdbx_description
1 polymer ?
#
loop_
_entity_poly.entity_id
_entity_poly.type
_entity_poly.pdbx_seq_one_letter_code
_entity_poly.pdbx_strand_id
1 'polypeptide(L)'
;MSASEQGADATAGRWLTIPRTLCFVMNGSDVLLMKRSPHKRIFPNRYNGVGGHIERNEDPLSSAHREILEETGLEVHDLLLRAVYNIDANQETGIVLFVFTAQSDSRNISANDEGTLHWIPRDSILQYDLVEDLPFILPHIFAMNPTDPPLFVHVSYDEDDCISMRFAK
;
A
#
# COMPACT_ATOMS: atom_id res chain seq x y z
N MET A 1 1.30 -6.42 33.85
CA MET A 1 0.72 -5.47 32.86
C MET A 1 -0.46 -6.16 32.20
N SER A 2 -1.65 -5.60 32.30
CA SER A 2 -2.87 -6.17 31.70
C SER A 2 -3.16 -5.53 30.34
N ALA A 3 -4.01 -6.17 29.53
CA ALA A 3 -4.41 -5.60 28.22
C ALA A 3 -5.11 -4.22 28.36
N SER A 4 -5.83 -4.00 29.46
CA SER A 4 -6.50 -2.73 29.75
C SER A 4 -5.53 -1.56 30.02
N GLU A 5 -4.30 -1.86 30.48
CA GLU A 5 -3.26 -0.85 30.71
C GLU A 5 -2.62 -0.32 29.42
N GLN A 6 -2.91 -0.95 28.26
CA GLN A 6 -2.48 -0.46 26.95
C GLN A 6 -3.23 0.81 26.51
N GLY A 7 -4.35 1.16 27.16
CA GLY A 7 -5.09 2.39 26.91
C GLY A 7 -5.80 2.45 25.56
N ALA A 8 -6.07 1.30 24.94
CA ALA A 8 -6.74 1.23 23.63
C ALA A 8 -8.19 1.74 23.65
N ASP A 9 -8.78 1.90 24.81
CA ASP A 9 -10.10 2.51 25.07
C ASP A 9 -10.05 4.03 25.30
N ALA A 10 -8.85 4.61 25.45
CA ALA A 10 -8.66 6.05 25.65
C ALA A 10 -8.77 6.83 24.32
N THR A 11 -9.92 6.76 23.67
CA THR A 11 -10.15 7.31 22.31
C THR A 11 -10.65 8.76 22.31
N ALA A 12 -11.13 9.28 23.45
CA ALA A 12 -11.69 10.62 23.56
C ALA A 12 -10.68 11.70 23.14
N GLY A 13 -11.01 12.51 22.13
CA GLY A 13 -10.16 13.56 21.60
C GLY A 13 -8.93 13.04 20.84
N ARG A 14 -8.90 11.76 20.47
CA ARG A 14 -7.85 11.16 19.64
C ARG A 14 -8.36 10.95 18.22
N TRP A 15 -7.49 11.25 17.27
CA TRP A 15 -7.73 10.86 15.89
C TRP A 15 -7.38 9.38 15.70
N LEU A 16 -8.31 8.61 15.14
CA LEU A 16 -8.16 7.17 14.96
C LEU A 16 -7.78 6.87 13.51
N THR A 17 -7.04 5.80 13.31
CA THR A 17 -6.63 5.37 11.97
C THR A 17 -6.94 3.90 11.72
N ILE A 18 -7.28 3.59 10.47
CA ILE A 18 -7.47 2.23 9.98
C ILE A 18 -6.13 1.75 9.41
N PRO A 19 -5.55 0.67 9.95
CA PRO A 19 -4.30 0.13 9.42
C PRO A 19 -4.54 -0.66 8.14
N ARG A 20 -3.68 -0.42 7.11
CA ARG A 20 -3.71 -1.10 5.81
C ARG A 20 -2.32 -1.41 5.31
N THR A 21 -2.23 -2.34 4.37
CA THR A 21 -1.02 -2.64 3.60
C THR A 21 -1.20 -2.29 2.12
N LEU A 22 -0.10 -1.92 1.47
CA LEU A 22 0.02 -1.74 0.02
C LEU A 22 1.33 -2.37 -0.43
N CYS A 23 1.27 -3.28 -1.39
CA CYS A 23 2.39 -4.12 -1.77
C CYS A 23 2.67 -4.03 -3.27
N PHE A 24 3.94 -3.89 -3.62
CA PHE A 24 4.45 -3.90 -4.98
C PHE A 24 5.33 -5.13 -5.17
N VAL A 25 4.80 -6.15 -5.86
CA VAL A 25 5.52 -7.40 -6.16
C VAL A 25 6.32 -7.19 -7.44
N MET A 26 7.61 -7.50 -7.37
CA MET A 26 8.55 -7.36 -8.50
C MET A 26 8.98 -8.72 -9.04
N ASN A 27 9.18 -8.78 -10.36
CA ASN A 27 9.84 -9.88 -11.04
C ASN A 27 10.76 -9.30 -12.11
N GLY A 28 12.07 -9.32 -11.85
CA GLY A 28 13.05 -8.67 -12.69
C GLY A 28 12.87 -7.15 -12.77
N SER A 29 12.66 -6.63 -13.98
CA SER A 29 12.42 -5.21 -14.24
C SER A 29 10.95 -4.80 -14.09
N ASP A 30 10.04 -5.77 -13.94
CA ASP A 30 8.61 -5.53 -13.92
C ASP A 30 8.05 -5.49 -12.50
N VAL A 31 6.98 -4.75 -12.32
CA VAL A 31 6.18 -4.69 -11.11
C VAL A 31 4.75 -5.10 -11.40
N LEU A 32 4.14 -5.85 -10.49
CA LEU A 32 2.75 -6.24 -10.57
C LEU A 32 1.87 -5.11 -10.07
N LEU A 33 0.95 -4.64 -10.89
CA LEU A 33 -0.12 -3.72 -10.51
C LEU A 33 -1.48 -4.33 -10.79
N MET A 34 -2.44 -3.96 -9.96
CA MET A 34 -3.85 -4.25 -10.15
C MET A 34 -4.55 -3.05 -10.78
N LYS A 35 -5.14 -3.23 -11.96
CA LYS A 35 -6.14 -2.29 -12.48
C LYS A 35 -7.46 -2.58 -11.80
N ARG A 36 -7.88 -1.71 -10.90
CA ARG A 36 -9.07 -1.89 -10.09
C ARG A 36 -10.34 -1.99 -10.96
N SER A 37 -11.26 -2.87 -10.54
CA SER A 37 -12.54 -3.04 -11.23
C SER A 37 -13.32 -1.72 -11.30
N PRO A 38 -14.01 -1.43 -12.43
CA PRO A 38 -14.81 -0.22 -12.60
C PRO A 38 -15.97 -0.10 -11.58
N HIS A 39 -16.36 -1.20 -10.94
CA HIS A 39 -17.44 -1.24 -9.95
C HIS A 39 -16.97 -0.96 -8.52
N LYS A 40 -15.66 -0.83 -8.28
CA LYS A 40 -15.12 -0.50 -6.95
C LYS A 40 -15.37 0.97 -6.63
N ARG A 41 -15.73 1.23 -5.35
CA ARG A 41 -15.98 2.59 -4.86
C ARG A 41 -14.71 3.44 -4.79
N ILE A 42 -13.56 2.79 -4.47
CA ILE A 42 -12.28 3.46 -4.25
C ILE A 42 -11.40 3.24 -5.49
N PHE A 43 -10.99 4.33 -6.15
CA PHE A 43 -10.11 4.36 -7.33
C PHE A 43 -10.52 3.40 -8.47
N PRO A 44 -11.77 3.45 -8.96
CA PRO A 44 -12.19 2.59 -10.08
C PRO A 44 -11.35 2.86 -11.32
N ASN A 45 -11.00 1.79 -12.07
CA ASN A 45 -10.19 1.80 -13.30
C ASN A 45 -8.73 2.26 -13.16
N ARG A 46 -8.28 2.70 -11.97
CA ARG A 46 -6.89 3.12 -11.74
C ARG A 46 -6.01 1.92 -11.36
N TYR A 47 -4.73 2.05 -11.68
CA TYR A 47 -3.72 1.08 -11.28
C TYR A 47 -3.20 1.36 -9.88
N ASN A 48 -3.10 0.31 -9.07
CA ASN A 48 -2.55 0.36 -7.72
C ASN A 48 -1.72 -0.91 -7.44
N GLY A 49 -0.99 -0.93 -6.34
CA GLY A 49 -0.46 -2.15 -5.76
C GLY A 49 -1.59 -3.06 -5.22
N VAL A 50 -1.23 -4.25 -4.79
CA VAL A 50 -2.12 -5.18 -4.09
C VAL A 50 -2.05 -4.94 -2.58
N GLY A 51 -3.10 -5.29 -1.83
CA GLY A 51 -3.13 -5.10 -0.38
C GLY A 51 -4.52 -4.78 0.16
N GLY A 52 -4.62 -4.70 1.48
CA GLY A 52 -5.91 -4.52 2.14
C GLY A 52 -5.79 -4.12 3.60
N HIS A 53 -6.79 -4.49 4.38
CA HIS A 53 -6.83 -4.19 5.81
C HIS A 53 -5.97 -5.16 6.60
N ILE A 54 -5.32 -4.65 7.64
CA ILE A 54 -4.65 -5.50 8.63
C ILE A 54 -5.73 -6.02 9.57
N GLU A 55 -5.85 -7.35 9.64
CA GLU A 55 -6.80 -8.02 10.51
C GLU A 55 -6.36 -7.95 11.97
N ARG A 56 -7.32 -8.16 12.90
CA ARG A 56 -7.09 -7.98 14.35
C ARG A 56 -5.95 -8.84 14.91
N ASN A 57 -5.71 -10.00 14.33
CA ASN A 57 -4.73 -10.98 14.77
C ASN A 57 -3.45 -11.03 13.93
N GLU A 58 -3.20 -9.98 13.14
CA GLU A 58 -2.06 -9.88 12.24
C GLU A 58 -1.15 -8.71 12.61
N ASP A 59 0.12 -8.87 12.30
CA ASP A 59 1.05 -7.76 12.13
C ASP A 59 1.09 -7.28 10.66
N PRO A 60 1.65 -6.10 10.36
CA PRO A 60 1.66 -5.57 8.99
C PRO A 60 2.38 -6.46 7.97
N LEU A 61 3.43 -7.19 8.37
CA LEU A 61 4.18 -8.08 7.47
C LEU A 61 3.37 -9.32 7.12
N SER A 62 2.73 -9.95 8.11
CA SER A 62 1.85 -11.11 7.92
C SER A 62 0.65 -10.76 7.04
N SER A 63 0.04 -9.58 7.28
CA SER A 63 -1.04 -9.07 6.43
C SER A 63 -0.61 -8.86 4.98
N ALA A 64 0.58 -8.28 4.76
CA ALA A 64 1.12 -8.09 3.40
C ALA A 64 1.32 -9.43 2.67
N HIS A 65 1.86 -10.44 3.34
CA HIS A 65 2.00 -11.79 2.76
C HIS A 65 0.64 -12.40 2.40
N ARG A 66 -0.34 -12.33 3.30
CA ARG A 66 -1.69 -12.87 3.07
C ARG A 66 -2.37 -12.18 1.88
N GLU A 67 -2.38 -10.86 1.86
CA GLU A 67 -3.02 -10.07 0.79
C GLU A 67 -2.38 -10.36 -0.58
N ILE A 68 -1.04 -10.43 -0.67
CA ILE A 68 -0.37 -10.79 -1.91
C ILE A 68 -0.81 -12.18 -2.38
N LEU A 69 -0.82 -13.16 -1.48
CA LEU A 69 -1.21 -14.53 -1.84
C LEU A 69 -2.68 -14.61 -2.27
N GLU A 70 -3.59 -13.98 -1.52
CA GLU A 70 -5.03 -13.99 -1.80
C GLU A 70 -5.38 -13.27 -3.10
N GLU A 71 -4.77 -12.12 -3.35
CA GLU A 71 -5.09 -11.30 -4.52
C GLU A 71 -4.37 -11.73 -5.80
N THR A 72 -3.22 -12.41 -5.68
CA THR A 72 -2.38 -12.72 -6.85
C THR A 72 -2.09 -14.20 -7.06
N GLY A 73 -2.19 -15.01 -6.01
CA GLY A 73 -1.72 -16.41 -6.00
C GLY A 73 -0.20 -16.57 -5.96
N LEU A 74 0.55 -15.47 -5.80
CA LEU A 74 2.01 -15.52 -5.78
C LEU A 74 2.55 -15.79 -4.36
N GLU A 75 3.53 -16.68 -4.28
CA GLU A 75 4.45 -16.73 -3.17
C GLU A 75 5.58 -15.74 -3.39
N VAL A 76 5.95 -15.01 -2.33
CA VAL A 76 6.93 -13.92 -2.41
C VAL A 76 8.01 -14.08 -1.35
N HIS A 77 9.16 -13.48 -1.63
CA HIS A 77 10.28 -13.35 -0.70
C HIS A 77 10.79 -11.90 -0.69
N ASP A 78 11.76 -11.59 0.18
CA ASP A 78 12.34 -10.26 0.34
C ASP A 78 11.27 -9.15 0.52
N LEU A 79 10.28 -9.44 1.38
CA LEU A 79 9.25 -8.47 1.71
C LEU A 79 9.83 -7.37 2.60
N LEU A 80 9.99 -6.17 2.05
CA LEU A 80 10.66 -5.05 2.69
C LEU A 80 9.71 -3.87 2.87
N LEU A 81 9.63 -3.34 4.09
CA LEU A 81 8.90 -2.11 4.38
C LEU A 81 9.62 -0.92 3.72
N ARG A 82 8.93 -0.18 2.86
CA ARG A 82 9.46 0.94 2.10
C ARG A 82 8.95 2.30 2.54
N ALA A 83 7.70 2.34 2.98
CA ALA A 83 7.14 3.57 3.51
C ALA A 83 6.06 3.28 4.56
N VAL A 84 5.84 4.26 5.43
CA VAL A 84 4.70 4.33 6.34
C VAL A 84 4.01 5.67 6.10
N TYR A 85 2.74 5.61 5.71
CA TYR A 85 1.92 6.80 5.51
C TYR A 85 1.01 7.02 6.71
N ASN A 86 0.81 8.28 7.03
CA ASN A 86 -0.29 8.77 7.84
C ASN A 86 -1.19 9.62 6.93
N ILE A 87 -2.38 9.10 6.60
CA ILE A 87 -3.26 9.69 5.59
C ILE A 87 -4.45 10.33 6.27
N ASP A 88 -4.55 11.65 6.15
CA ASP A 88 -5.73 12.43 6.47
C ASP A 88 -6.52 12.67 5.17
N ALA A 89 -7.63 11.96 5.04
CA ALA A 89 -8.53 12.06 3.89
C ALA A 89 -9.74 12.96 4.19
N ASN A 90 -9.58 13.96 5.08
CA ASN A 90 -10.65 14.88 5.51
C ASN A 90 -11.87 14.15 6.11
N GLN A 91 -11.64 13.02 6.77
CA GLN A 91 -12.65 12.21 7.45
C GLN A 91 -12.36 12.13 8.95
N GLU A 92 -13.37 11.72 9.74
CA GLU A 92 -13.19 11.50 11.19
C GLU A 92 -12.10 10.46 11.50
N THR A 93 -11.92 9.50 10.61
CA THR A 93 -10.94 8.43 10.74
C THR A 93 -9.94 8.49 9.59
N GLY A 94 -8.65 8.46 9.91
CA GLY A 94 -7.57 8.40 8.93
C GLY A 94 -7.15 6.97 8.57
N ILE A 95 -6.06 6.88 7.82
CA ILE A 95 -5.47 5.59 7.43
C ILE A 95 -3.98 5.63 7.77
N VAL A 96 -3.50 4.58 8.43
CA VAL A 96 -2.06 4.28 8.44
C VAL A 96 -1.79 3.20 7.41
N LEU A 97 -0.92 3.49 6.42
CA LEU A 97 -0.64 2.59 5.32
C LEU A 97 0.83 2.15 5.37
N PHE A 98 1.04 0.83 5.43
CA PHE A 98 2.35 0.20 5.36
C PHE A 98 2.62 -0.22 3.92
N VAL A 99 3.62 0.40 3.29
CA VAL A 99 3.99 0.16 1.89
C VAL A 99 5.16 -0.79 1.82
N PHE A 100 4.98 -1.92 1.15
CA PHE A 100 5.99 -2.96 0.99
C PHE A 100 6.40 -3.15 -0.47
N THR A 101 7.64 -3.59 -0.67
CA THR A 101 8.07 -4.25 -1.90
C THR A 101 8.37 -5.71 -1.62
N ALA A 102 8.13 -6.58 -2.59
CA ALA A 102 8.43 -8.00 -2.52
C ALA A 102 9.01 -8.50 -3.83
N GLN A 103 9.66 -9.66 -3.83
CA GLN A 103 10.12 -10.35 -5.02
C GLN A 103 9.30 -11.63 -5.24
N SER A 104 9.01 -11.97 -6.49
CA SER A 104 8.44 -13.27 -6.86
C SER A 104 9.27 -13.90 -7.97
N ASP A 105 9.57 -15.19 -7.85
CA ASP A 105 10.21 -15.98 -8.90
C ASP A 105 9.22 -16.38 -9.99
N SER A 106 7.92 -16.30 -9.71
CA SER A 106 6.84 -16.67 -10.62
C SER A 106 6.11 -15.44 -11.18
N ARG A 107 5.64 -15.55 -12.42
CA ARG A 107 4.72 -14.59 -13.03
C ARG A 107 3.30 -15.15 -13.18
N ASN A 108 3.05 -16.36 -12.69
CA ASN A 108 1.76 -17.05 -12.80
C ASN A 108 0.78 -16.46 -11.79
N ILE A 109 -0.03 -15.51 -12.22
CA ILE A 109 -1.02 -14.80 -11.41
C ILE A 109 -2.39 -15.45 -11.54
N SER A 110 -3.15 -15.44 -10.45
CA SER A 110 -4.54 -15.88 -10.41
C SER A 110 -5.48 -14.70 -10.61
N ALA A 111 -6.60 -14.93 -11.29
CA ALA A 111 -7.65 -13.92 -11.40
C ALA A 111 -8.35 -13.75 -10.03
N ASN A 112 -8.77 -12.53 -9.74
CA ASN A 112 -9.60 -12.21 -8.58
C ASN A 112 -10.72 -11.21 -8.95
N ASP A 113 -11.63 -10.96 -8.02
CA ASP A 113 -12.78 -10.06 -8.24
C ASP A 113 -12.45 -8.57 -7.97
N GLU A 114 -11.23 -8.27 -7.46
CA GLU A 114 -10.80 -6.91 -7.14
C GLU A 114 -10.46 -6.10 -8.38
N GLY A 115 -9.93 -6.77 -9.42
CA GLY A 115 -9.51 -6.13 -10.66
C GLY A 115 -8.75 -7.07 -11.57
N THR A 116 -8.01 -6.51 -12.50
CA THR A 116 -7.12 -7.26 -13.41
C THR A 116 -5.67 -6.96 -13.08
N LEU A 117 -4.85 -8.01 -13.01
CA LEU A 117 -3.44 -7.93 -12.67
C LEU A 117 -2.58 -7.80 -13.92
N HIS A 118 -1.58 -6.93 -13.87
CA HIS A 118 -0.69 -6.63 -14.99
C HIS A 118 0.76 -6.52 -14.52
N TRP A 119 1.66 -7.25 -15.17
CA TRP A 119 3.10 -7.03 -15.04
C TRP A 119 3.51 -5.84 -15.91
N ILE A 120 3.99 -4.78 -15.30
CA ILE A 120 4.30 -3.50 -15.94
C ILE A 120 5.80 -3.22 -15.78
N PRO A 121 6.53 -2.91 -16.86
CA PRO A 121 7.92 -2.47 -16.75
C PRO A 121 8.01 -1.20 -15.90
N ARG A 122 8.91 -1.20 -14.89
CA ARG A 122 9.09 -0.06 -13.98
C ARG A 122 9.40 1.25 -14.72
N ASP A 123 10.15 1.18 -15.82
CA ASP A 123 10.55 2.35 -16.60
C ASP A 123 9.37 3.03 -17.32
N SER A 124 8.26 2.31 -17.53
CA SER A 124 7.07 2.84 -18.20
C SER A 124 5.87 3.05 -17.23
N ILE A 125 6.05 2.81 -15.95
CA ILE A 125 4.96 2.80 -14.97
C ILE A 125 4.19 4.12 -14.90
N LEU A 126 4.88 5.25 -15.04
CA LEU A 126 4.28 6.59 -14.98
C LEU A 126 3.42 6.93 -16.21
N GLN A 127 3.37 6.06 -17.23
CA GLN A 127 2.50 6.21 -18.40
C GLN A 127 1.09 5.63 -18.15
N TYR A 128 0.88 4.94 -17.02
CA TYR A 128 -0.38 4.31 -16.64
C TYR A 128 -1.22 5.26 -15.77
N ASP A 129 -2.54 5.07 -15.77
CA ASP A 129 -3.46 5.82 -14.91
C ASP A 129 -3.38 5.29 -13.48
N LEU A 130 -2.39 5.77 -12.76
CA LEU A 130 -2.07 5.35 -11.39
C LEU A 130 -2.98 6.05 -10.37
N VAL A 131 -3.13 5.44 -9.19
CA VAL A 131 -3.64 6.15 -8.01
C VAL A 131 -2.71 7.33 -7.70
N GLU A 132 -3.26 8.41 -7.20
CA GLU A 132 -2.67 9.76 -7.18
C GLU A 132 -1.33 9.89 -6.44
N ASP A 133 -1.11 9.11 -5.40
CA ASP A 133 0.15 9.12 -4.63
C ASP A 133 1.28 8.35 -5.32
N LEU A 134 0.94 7.37 -6.18
CA LEU A 134 1.94 6.47 -6.76
C LEU A 134 2.98 7.18 -7.64
N PRO A 135 2.63 8.18 -8.48
CA PRO A 135 3.64 8.92 -9.24
C PRO A 135 4.69 9.62 -8.37
N PHE A 136 4.34 9.96 -7.12
CA PHE A 136 5.26 10.61 -6.19
C PHE A 136 6.14 9.60 -5.45
N ILE A 137 5.60 8.44 -5.04
CA ILE A 137 6.32 7.52 -4.17
C ILE A 137 7.11 6.43 -4.93
N LEU A 138 6.58 5.92 -6.06
CA LEU A 138 7.21 4.81 -6.78
C LEU A 138 8.65 5.09 -7.21
N PRO A 139 9.02 6.28 -7.73
CA PRO A 139 10.41 6.59 -8.05
C PRO A 139 11.34 6.50 -6.83
N HIS A 140 10.85 6.89 -5.65
CA HIS A 140 11.64 6.80 -4.40
C HIS A 140 11.85 5.35 -3.99
N ILE A 141 10.77 4.57 -3.88
CA ILE A 141 10.89 3.19 -3.38
C ILE A 141 11.64 2.26 -4.33
N PHE A 142 11.58 2.51 -5.65
CA PHE A 142 12.35 1.73 -6.62
C PHE A 142 13.85 2.07 -6.63
N ALA A 143 14.22 3.23 -6.13
CA ALA A 143 15.62 3.64 -5.97
C ALA A 143 16.23 3.19 -4.64
N MET A 144 15.42 2.70 -3.69
CA MET A 144 15.89 2.27 -2.36
C MET A 144 16.70 0.97 -2.42
N ASN A 145 17.79 0.93 -1.65
CA ASN A 145 18.52 -0.31 -1.37
C ASN A 145 17.75 -1.16 -0.33
N PRO A 146 18.01 -2.47 -0.25
CA PRO A 146 17.37 -3.34 0.75
C PRO A 146 17.55 -2.90 2.20
N THR A 147 18.64 -2.22 2.51
CA THR A 147 19.01 -1.76 3.87
C THR A 147 18.58 -0.33 4.18
N ASP A 148 17.99 0.39 3.21
CA ASP A 148 17.54 1.75 3.45
C ASP A 148 16.34 1.75 4.42
N PRO A 149 16.29 2.71 5.36
CA PRO A 149 15.15 2.83 6.26
C PRO A 149 13.88 3.22 5.48
N PRO A 150 12.68 2.84 5.99
CA PRO A 150 11.44 3.23 5.33
C PRO A 150 11.24 4.75 5.34
N LEU A 151 10.56 5.24 4.33
CA LEU A 151 10.11 6.63 4.25
C LEU A 151 8.91 6.84 5.19
N PHE A 152 8.84 7.97 5.84
CA PHE A 152 7.67 8.38 6.61
C PHE A 152 6.99 9.54 5.89
N VAL A 153 5.71 9.39 5.59
CA VAL A 153 4.97 10.30 4.73
C VAL A 153 3.66 10.70 5.39
N HIS A 154 3.42 12.00 5.49
CA HIS A 154 2.09 12.54 5.80
C HIS A 154 1.39 12.87 4.48
N VAL A 155 0.21 12.33 4.30
CA VAL A 155 -0.65 12.58 3.14
C VAL A 155 -1.90 13.34 3.60
N SER A 156 -2.24 14.39 2.89
CA SER A 156 -3.46 15.17 3.11
C SER A 156 -4.05 15.64 1.78
N TYR A 157 -5.26 16.17 1.84
CA TYR A 157 -5.97 16.72 0.68
C TYR A 157 -6.41 18.13 1.00
N ASP A 158 -6.31 19.03 0.02
CA ASP A 158 -6.81 20.41 0.13
C ASP A 158 -8.32 20.48 -0.14
N GLU A 159 -8.86 21.71 -0.19
CA GLU A 159 -10.30 21.99 -0.44
C GLU A 159 -10.76 21.57 -1.85
N ASP A 160 -9.84 21.44 -2.79
CA ASP A 160 -10.08 21.00 -4.17
C ASP A 160 -9.79 19.49 -4.38
N ASP A 161 -9.67 18.72 -3.27
CA ASP A 161 -9.29 17.29 -3.27
C ASP A 161 -7.92 17.00 -3.92
N CYS A 162 -7.01 18.00 -3.98
CA CYS A 162 -5.67 17.80 -4.47
C CYS A 162 -4.77 17.19 -3.39
N ILE A 163 -4.06 16.12 -3.75
CA ILE A 163 -3.16 15.40 -2.83
C ILE A 163 -1.92 16.25 -2.48
N SER A 164 -1.55 16.23 -1.23
CA SER A 164 -0.29 16.77 -0.71
C SER A 164 0.48 15.69 0.05
N MET A 165 1.73 15.47 -0.31
CA MET A 165 2.61 14.49 0.32
C MET A 165 3.83 15.18 0.96
N ARG A 166 3.97 15.04 2.26
CA ARG A 166 5.09 15.59 3.03
C ARG A 166 5.94 14.45 3.58
N PHE A 167 7.15 14.34 3.07
CA PHE A 167 8.15 13.37 3.54
C PHE A 167 8.84 13.89 4.81
N ALA A 168 9.07 13.00 5.78
CA ALA A 168 9.90 13.33 6.94
C ALA A 168 11.34 13.66 6.50
N LYS A 169 11.96 14.60 7.20
CA LYS A 169 13.33 15.05 6.93
C LYS A 169 14.32 14.18 7.71
#